data_3e72b49b562305e7c7aaf9469a67ed93
#
_entry.id   3e72b49b562305e7c7aaf9469a67ed93
#
_cell.length_a   1.000
_cell.length_b   1.000
_cell.length_c   1.000
_cell.angle_alpha   90.00
_cell.angle_beta   90.00
_cell.angle_gamma   90.00
#
_symmetry.space_group_name_H-M   'P 1'
#
loop_
_entity.id
_entity.type
_entity.pdbx_description
1 polymer ?
#
loop_
_entity_poly.entity_id
_entity_poly.type
_entity_poly.pdbx_seq_one_letter_code
_entity_poly.pdbx_strand_id
1 'polypeptide(L)'
;NTAQYYIKDDYREGLTPVWYNAEENVYSTYDPNRYGSDKYYWHQTGQWEDHPYGNGTYQETYCDGREYYGRCYDGSWKTRTVDEPGEALQLSYADLFAETSLRYLYRDLFGDWMSNASWYWYNRLYSYVGDSTKDSRTLAVCDAAKEKGIVVFTIGFEAPWRGQQVLQQCASSASHYYDVDGLEISDAFASIASAIRQLRLTE
;
A
#
# COMPACT_ATOMS: atom_id res chain seq x y z
N ASN A 1 0.29 -3.96 16.38
CA ASN A 1 -0.97 -3.24 16.06
C ASN A 1 -0.90 -2.71 14.64
N THR A 2 -1.24 -3.55 13.69
CA THR A 2 -1.41 -3.14 12.29
C THR A 2 -2.78 -2.47 12.18
N ALA A 3 -2.78 -1.15 11.99
CA ALA A 3 -3.99 -0.45 11.58
C ALA A 3 -4.48 -1.09 10.27
N GLN A 4 -5.75 -1.46 10.21
CA GLN A 4 -6.35 -1.90 8.96
C GLN A 4 -6.79 -0.66 8.19
N TYR A 5 -6.24 -0.50 6.99
CA TYR A 5 -6.59 0.57 6.09
C TYR A 5 -7.62 0.05 5.08
N TYR A 6 -8.75 0.75 5.00
CA TYR A 6 -9.76 0.49 3.97
C TYR A 6 -9.75 1.65 3.00
N ILE A 7 -9.55 1.37 1.73
CA ILE A 7 -9.86 2.32 0.68
C ILE A 7 -11.39 2.39 0.58
N LYS A 8 -11.95 3.59 0.68
CA LYS A 8 -13.39 3.80 0.55
C LYS A 8 -13.86 3.46 -0.86
N ASP A 9 -15.12 3.08 -1.00
CA ASP A 9 -15.67 2.59 -2.27
C ASP A 9 -15.56 3.60 -3.43
N ASP A 10 -15.64 4.90 -3.14
CA ASP A 10 -15.44 5.99 -4.10
C ASP A 10 -14.00 6.08 -4.67
N TYR A 11 -13.05 5.33 -4.10
CA TYR A 11 -11.67 5.21 -4.60
C TYR A 11 -11.34 3.83 -5.19
N ARG A 12 -12.29 2.90 -5.21
CA ARG A 12 -12.06 1.53 -5.70
C ARG A 12 -12.15 1.40 -7.21
N GLU A 13 -12.82 2.37 -7.85
CA GLU A 13 -13.02 2.37 -9.29
C GLU A 13 -12.20 3.48 -9.94
N GLY A 14 -11.53 3.15 -11.02
CA GLY A 14 -10.76 4.07 -11.84
C GLY A 14 -9.25 4.06 -11.58
N LEU A 15 -8.56 4.91 -12.33
CA LEU A 15 -7.12 5.09 -12.26
C LEU A 15 -6.78 6.23 -11.29
N THR A 16 -5.63 6.14 -10.65
CA THR A 16 -5.13 7.20 -9.77
C THR A 16 -4.67 8.41 -10.59
N PRO A 17 -4.59 9.60 -9.99
CA PRO A 17 -3.95 10.75 -10.61
C PRO A 17 -2.41 10.71 -10.44
N VAL A 18 -1.80 9.52 -10.57
CA VAL A 18 -0.35 9.30 -10.42
C VAL A 18 0.15 8.48 -11.58
N TRP A 19 1.18 8.98 -12.23
CA TRP A 19 1.95 8.31 -13.29
C TRP A 19 3.35 8.00 -12.80
N TYR A 20 3.89 6.89 -13.23
CA TYR A 20 5.23 6.46 -12.88
C TYR A 20 6.00 6.09 -14.15
N ASN A 21 7.14 6.71 -14.34
CA ASN A 21 8.13 6.36 -15.35
C ASN A 21 9.18 5.45 -14.69
N ALA A 22 9.12 4.16 -15.03
CA ALA A 22 9.96 3.16 -14.38
C ALA A 22 11.43 3.24 -14.84
N GLU A 23 11.69 3.70 -16.04
CA GLU A 23 13.05 3.83 -16.59
C GLU A 23 13.82 4.94 -15.86
N GLU A 24 13.16 6.08 -15.65
CA GLU A 24 13.74 7.23 -14.98
C GLU A 24 13.51 7.24 -13.45
N ASN A 25 12.67 6.32 -12.93
CA ASN A 25 12.29 6.22 -11.53
C ASN A 25 11.69 7.52 -10.99
N VAL A 26 10.78 8.13 -11.73
CA VAL A 26 10.15 9.41 -11.37
C VAL A 26 8.64 9.34 -11.43
N TYR A 27 8.00 10.17 -10.61
CA TYR A 27 6.55 10.29 -10.54
C TYR A 27 6.08 11.61 -11.16
N SER A 28 4.90 11.57 -11.74
CA SER A 28 4.11 12.75 -12.11
C SER A 28 2.72 12.61 -11.50
N THR A 29 2.22 13.68 -10.87
CA THR A 29 0.88 13.71 -10.27
C THR A 29 -0.01 14.68 -11.01
N TYR A 30 -1.32 14.36 -11.10
CA TYR A 30 -2.27 15.14 -11.89
C TYR A 30 -3.27 15.89 -11.00
N ASP A 31 -3.47 17.18 -11.28
CA ASP A 31 -4.51 18.00 -10.67
C ASP A 31 -5.58 18.38 -11.70
N PRO A 32 -6.77 17.73 -11.67
CA PRO A 32 -7.84 18.06 -12.61
C PRO A 32 -8.41 19.47 -12.39
N ASN A 33 -8.23 20.04 -11.19
CA ASN A 33 -8.79 21.33 -10.82
C ASN A 33 -7.86 22.51 -11.15
N ARG A 34 -6.61 22.23 -11.54
CA ARG A 34 -5.68 23.28 -11.92
C ARG A 34 -6.14 23.98 -13.20
N TYR A 35 -6.07 25.30 -13.21
CA TYR A 35 -6.40 26.09 -14.38
C TYR A 35 -5.32 25.98 -15.47
N GLY A 36 -5.75 25.91 -16.73
CA GLY A 36 -4.84 25.81 -17.89
C GLY A 36 -4.61 24.36 -18.35
N SER A 37 -3.63 24.19 -19.24
CA SER A 37 -3.23 22.89 -19.82
C SER A 37 -2.29 22.12 -18.90
N ASP A 38 -1.43 22.83 -18.16
CA ASP A 38 -0.32 22.28 -17.38
C ASP A 38 -0.85 21.74 -16.06
N LYS A 39 -1.30 20.50 -16.09
CA LYS A 39 -1.98 19.83 -14.98
C LYS A 39 -1.17 18.71 -14.33
N TYR A 40 0.00 18.38 -14.89
CA TYR A 40 0.89 17.36 -14.38
C TYR A 40 2.04 18.01 -13.61
N TYR A 41 2.19 17.66 -12.36
CA TYR A 41 3.32 18.09 -11.54
C TYR A 41 4.45 17.06 -11.65
N TRP A 42 5.59 17.49 -12.17
CA TRP A 42 6.79 16.68 -12.29
C TRP A 42 7.63 16.78 -11.03
N HIS A 43 7.76 15.68 -10.29
CA HIS A 43 8.42 15.66 -8.99
C HIS A 43 9.93 15.90 -9.05
N GLN A 44 10.58 15.52 -10.16
CA GLN A 44 12.03 15.73 -10.32
C GLN A 44 12.41 17.20 -10.57
N THR A 45 11.51 18.00 -11.13
CA THR A 45 11.77 19.43 -11.45
C THR A 45 10.99 20.41 -10.59
N GLY A 46 9.87 19.95 -9.99
CA GLY A 46 8.90 20.79 -9.30
C GLY A 46 8.11 21.71 -10.23
N GLN A 47 8.02 21.35 -11.51
CA GLN A 47 7.32 22.14 -12.52
C GLN A 47 5.96 21.51 -12.88
N TRP A 48 5.09 22.36 -13.42
CA TRP A 48 3.80 21.94 -13.97
C TRP A 48 3.88 21.88 -15.49
N GLU A 49 3.44 20.74 -16.05
CA GLU A 49 3.51 20.46 -17.49
C GLU A 49 2.15 19.94 -17.99
N ASP A 50 1.99 19.90 -19.30
CA ASP A 50 0.74 19.45 -19.95
C ASP A 50 0.66 17.93 -20.11
N HIS A 51 1.72 17.19 -19.77
CA HIS A 51 1.82 15.73 -19.83
C HIS A 51 2.65 15.16 -18.65
N PRO A 52 2.55 13.85 -18.34
CA PRO A 52 3.45 13.21 -17.38
C PRO A 52 4.83 13.01 -17.99
N TYR A 53 5.89 13.10 -17.20
CA TYR A 53 7.28 12.97 -17.65
C TYR A 53 7.57 11.63 -18.32
N GLY A 54 8.05 11.66 -19.53
CA GLY A 54 8.29 10.51 -20.41
C GLY A 54 7.26 10.33 -21.55
N ASN A 55 6.20 11.16 -21.57
CA ASN A 55 5.15 11.06 -22.59
C ASN A 55 5.12 12.27 -23.53
N GLY A 56 6.14 13.09 -23.47
CA GLY A 56 6.26 14.28 -24.30
C GLY A 56 7.56 14.37 -25.08
N THR A 57 7.85 15.58 -25.53
CA THR A 57 9.08 15.87 -26.29
C THR A 57 9.70 17.15 -25.75
N TYR A 58 11.01 17.26 -25.86
CA TYR A 58 11.75 18.47 -25.53
C TYR A 58 12.65 18.91 -26.68
N GLN A 59 13.08 20.17 -26.65
CA GLN A 59 14.01 20.70 -27.59
C GLN A 59 15.44 20.49 -27.13
N GLU A 60 16.19 19.65 -27.85
CA GLU A 60 17.60 19.44 -27.61
C GLU A 60 18.43 20.30 -28.55
N THR A 61 19.38 21.04 -27.98
CA THR A 61 20.36 21.81 -28.75
C THR A 61 21.64 20.98 -28.87
N TYR A 62 22.07 20.73 -30.08
CA TYR A 62 23.28 19.96 -30.40
C TYR A 62 24.16 20.66 -31.42
N CYS A 63 25.45 20.36 -31.39
CA CYS A 63 26.39 20.83 -32.43
C CYS A 63 26.41 19.81 -33.58
N ASP A 64 26.15 20.24 -34.79
CA ASP A 64 26.21 19.40 -36.00
C ASP A 64 27.63 19.14 -36.54
N GLY A 65 28.65 19.69 -35.87
CA GLY A 65 30.06 19.42 -36.06
C GLY A 65 30.69 18.74 -34.86
N ARG A 66 31.83 19.26 -34.38
CA ARG A 66 32.55 18.77 -33.23
C ARG A 66 32.34 19.68 -32.02
N GLU A 67 31.78 19.17 -30.98
CA GLU A 67 31.69 19.90 -29.72
C GLU A 67 32.95 19.71 -28.84
N TYR A 68 33.50 20.81 -28.39
CA TYR A 68 34.63 20.82 -27.44
C TYR A 68 34.53 22.00 -26.52
N TYR A 69 34.53 21.75 -25.19
CA TYR A 69 34.36 22.77 -24.11
C TYR A 69 33.17 23.71 -24.33
N GLY A 70 32.01 23.19 -24.72
CA GLY A 70 30.78 23.95 -24.96
C GLY A 70 30.85 24.87 -26.20
N ARG A 71 31.76 24.60 -27.13
CA ARG A 71 31.86 25.28 -28.42
C ARG A 71 31.65 24.31 -29.55
N CYS A 72 30.93 24.76 -30.57
CA CYS A 72 30.73 24.00 -31.76
C CYS A 72 31.78 24.38 -32.83
N TYR A 73 32.60 23.42 -33.26
CA TYR A 73 33.65 23.56 -34.29
C TYR A 73 33.23 22.79 -35.56
N ASP A 74 33.55 23.33 -36.69
CA ASP A 74 33.27 22.76 -38.04
C ASP A 74 31.77 22.51 -38.27
N GLY A 75 30.92 23.27 -37.56
CA GLY A 75 29.47 23.19 -37.62
C GLY A 75 28.79 24.36 -36.91
N SER A 76 27.50 24.20 -36.64
CA SER A 76 26.68 25.17 -35.96
C SER A 76 25.79 24.51 -34.90
N TRP A 77 25.34 25.27 -33.91
CA TRP A 77 24.33 24.82 -32.99
C TRP A 77 23.00 24.71 -33.68
N LYS A 78 22.37 23.53 -33.58
CA LYS A 78 21.05 23.22 -34.12
C LYS A 78 20.14 22.70 -33.00
N THR A 79 18.86 22.82 -33.23
CA THR A 79 17.83 22.30 -32.31
C THR A 79 17.08 21.18 -33.02
N ARG A 80 16.80 20.11 -32.29
CA ARG A 80 15.93 19.01 -32.70
C ARG A 80 14.93 18.71 -31.62
N THR A 81 13.76 18.22 -32.02
CA THR A 81 12.79 17.66 -31.12
C THR A 81 13.19 16.22 -30.79
N VAL A 82 13.25 15.89 -29.50
CA VAL A 82 13.60 14.56 -29.00
C VAL A 82 12.51 14.12 -28.04
N ASP A 83 12.16 12.85 -28.07
CA ASP A 83 11.23 12.27 -27.09
C ASP A 83 11.86 12.30 -25.69
N GLU A 84 11.04 12.52 -24.69
CA GLU A 84 11.45 12.38 -23.30
C GLU A 84 11.85 10.93 -23.02
N PRO A 85 12.82 10.70 -22.12
CA PRO A 85 13.26 9.34 -21.80
C PRO A 85 12.18 8.55 -21.06
N GLY A 86 12.07 7.26 -21.39
CA GLY A 86 11.12 6.33 -20.80
C GLY A 86 9.67 6.57 -21.25
N GLU A 87 8.75 5.93 -20.53
CA GLU A 87 7.31 6.06 -20.69
C GLU A 87 6.64 6.11 -19.32
N ALA A 88 5.80 7.10 -19.09
CA ALA A 88 5.02 7.19 -17.86
C ALA A 88 3.68 6.46 -18.01
N LEU A 89 3.45 5.46 -17.16
CA LEU A 89 2.21 4.71 -17.07
C LEU A 89 1.38 5.18 -15.89
N GLN A 90 0.09 5.36 -16.09
CA GLN A 90 -0.82 5.67 -14.99
C GLN A 90 -0.96 4.45 -14.08
N LEU A 91 -0.67 4.63 -12.79
CA LEU A 91 -0.80 3.57 -11.81
C LEU A 91 -2.27 3.30 -11.46
N SER A 92 -2.63 2.04 -11.30
CA SER A 92 -3.83 1.67 -10.57
C SER A 92 -3.65 1.94 -9.06
N TYR A 93 -4.74 1.97 -8.29
CA TYR A 93 -4.62 2.05 -6.82
C TYR A 93 -3.87 0.86 -6.23
N ALA A 94 -4.02 -0.33 -6.80
CA ALA A 94 -3.30 -1.51 -6.35
C ALA A 94 -1.78 -1.34 -6.53
N ASP A 95 -1.35 -0.89 -7.70
CA ASP A 95 0.07 -0.66 -7.99
C ASP A 95 0.63 0.49 -7.15
N LEU A 96 -0.12 1.60 -7.03
CA LEU A 96 0.29 2.74 -6.22
C LEU A 96 0.53 2.35 -4.75
N PHE A 97 -0.38 1.56 -4.16
CA PHE A 97 -0.24 1.12 -2.75
C PHE A 97 0.71 -0.06 -2.57
N ALA A 98 1.06 -0.78 -3.62
CA ALA A 98 2.14 -1.75 -3.58
C ALA A 98 3.52 -1.08 -3.51
N GLU A 99 3.70 0.01 -4.25
CA GLU A 99 4.99 0.71 -4.38
C GLU A 99 5.17 1.84 -3.36
N THR A 100 4.09 2.44 -2.85
CA THR A 100 4.16 3.63 -2.01
C THR A 100 3.45 3.46 -0.66
N SER A 101 3.98 4.12 0.37
CA SER A 101 3.27 4.25 1.64
C SER A 101 2.30 5.45 1.61
N LEU A 102 1.23 5.39 2.44
CA LEU A 102 0.31 6.53 2.60
C LEU A 102 1.05 7.81 3.02
N ARG A 103 2.10 7.68 3.84
CA ARG A 103 2.93 8.83 4.26
C ARG A 103 3.65 9.46 3.08
N TYR A 104 4.23 8.66 2.21
CA TYR A 104 4.90 9.14 1.00
C TYR A 104 3.91 9.85 0.08
N LEU A 105 2.71 9.29 -0.11
CA LEU A 105 1.66 9.92 -0.92
C LEU A 105 1.32 11.33 -0.43
N TYR A 106 0.89 11.48 0.84
CA TYR A 106 0.39 12.79 1.28
C TYR A 106 1.49 13.80 1.58
N ARG A 107 2.71 13.36 1.88
CA ARG A 107 3.80 14.24 2.26
C ARG A 107 4.71 14.58 1.08
N ASP A 108 5.09 13.56 0.29
CA ASP A 108 6.14 13.70 -0.70
C ASP A 108 5.57 13.80 -2.13
N LEU A 109 4.50 13.06 -2.50
CA LEU A 109 3.91 13.16 -3.84
C LEU A 109 2.86 14.28 -3.97
N PHE A 110 2.00 14.45 -2.99
CA PHE A 110 0.94 15.47 -3.08
C PHE A 110 1.21 16.68 -2.16
N GLY A 111 2.12 16.55 -1.19
CA GLY A 111 2.38 17.59 -0.21
C GLY A 111 2.99 18.86 -0.78
N ASP A 112 3.73 18.77 -1.88
CA ASP A 112 4.40 19.92 -2.51
C ASP A 112 3.42 20.93 -3.10
N TRP A 113 2.25 20.47 -3.55
CA TRP A 113 1.29 21.34 -4.23
C TRP A 113 -0.14 21.28 -3.68
N MET A 114 -0.52 20.22 -2.96
CA MET A 114 -1.87 20.05 -2.39
C MET A 114 -1.85 20.33 -0.89
N SER A 115 -2.33 21.49 -0.46
CA SER A 115 -2.33 21.91 0.96
C SER A 115 -3.13 20.97 1.89
N ASN A 116 -4.12 20.24 1.37
CA ASN A 116 -4.93 19.28 2.11
C ASN A 116 -4.61 17.81 1.79
N ALA A 117 -3.41 17.55 1.26
CA ALA A 117 -2.98 16.20 0.85
C ALA A 117 -3.14 15.16 1.98
N SER A 118 -2.77 15.51 3.22
CA SER A 118 -2.92 14.62 4.38
C SER A 118 -4.38 14.25 4.65
N TRP A 119 -5.30 15.20 4.53
CA TRP A 119 -6.72 14.89 4.69
C TRP A 119 -7.23 14.00 3.57
N TYR A 120 -6.85 14.28 2.32
CA TYR A 120 -7.31 13.57 1.14
C TYR A 120 -6.73 12.15 1.07
N TRP A 121 -5.41 12.01 1.22
CA TRP A 121 -4.68 10.75 1.03
C TRP A 121 -4.48 9.93 2.31
N TYR A 122 -4.81 10.46 3.48
CA TYR A 122 -4.69 9.75 4.75
C TYR A 122 -6.03 9.68 5.48
N ASN A 123 -6.55 10.81 5.97
CA ASN A 123 -7.74 10.81 6.83
C ASN A 123 -9.02 10.35 6.11
N ARG A 124 -9.15 10.64 4.81
CA ARG A 124 -10.32 10.25 4.01
C ARG A 124 -10.25 8.81 3.53
N LEU A 125 -9.05 8.26 3.28
CA LEU A 125 -8.87 6.93 2.72
C LEU A 125 -8.99 5.81 3.74
N TYR A 126 -8.63 6.04 5.00
CA TYR A 126 -8.60 4.97 5.97
C TYR A 126 -9.64 5.12 7.06
N SER A 127 -10.10 3.98 7.55
CA SER A 127 -10.90 3.88 8.76
C SER A 127 -10.10 3.15 9.82
N TYR A 128 -9.91 3.79 10.97
CA TYR A 128 -9.24 3.16 12.10
C TYR A 128 -10.19 2.18 12.79
N VAL A 129 -9.80 0.91 12.84
CA VAL A 129 -10.50 -0.09 13.63
C VAL A 129 -9.71 -0.33 14.91
N GLY A 130 -10.21 0.17 16.03
CA GLY A 130 -9.59 0.01 17.34
C GLY A 130 -9.60 -1.44 17.83
N ASP A 131 -8.74 -1.73 18.82
CA ASP A 131 -8.56 -3.09 19.34
C ASP A 131 -9.84 -3.71 19.88
N SER A 132 -10.69 -2.94 20.57
CA SER A 132 -11.98 -3.44 21.08
C SER A 132 -12.92 -3.90 19.95
N THR A 133 -12.92 -3.20 18.82
CA THR A 133 -13.73 -3.59 17.66
C THR A 133 -13.18 -4.85 17.00
N LYS A 134 -11.86 -4.99 16.92
CA LYS A 134 -11.22 -6.21 16.40
C LYS A 134 -11.51 -7.41 17.30
N ASP A 135 -11.37 -7.24 18.62
CA ASP A 135 -11.68 -8.27 19.60
C ASP A 135 -13.13 -8.74 19.49
N SER A 136 -14.08 -7.78 19.45
CA SER A 136 -15.51 -8.10 19.31
C SER A 136 -15.82 -8.85 18.01
N ARG A 137 -15.20 -8.45 16.90
CA ARG A 137 -15.37 -9.17 15.61
C ARG A 137 -14.78 -10.58 15.66
N THR A 138 -13.61 -10.75 16.28
CA THR A 138 -12.98 -12.06 16.47
C THR A 138 -13.89 -12.96 17.28
N LEU A 139 -14.39 -12.50 18.42
CA LEU A 139 -15.28 -13.27 19.28
C LEU A 139 -16.59 -13.63 18.54
N ALA A 140 -17.17 -12.71 17.79
CA ALA A 140 -18.37 -12.99 17.01
C ALA A 140 -18.16 -14.12 15.97
N VAL A 141 -16.99 -14.16 15.32
CA VAL A 141 -16.64 -15.26 14.40
C VAL A 141 -16.47 -16.57 15.14
N CYS A 142 -15.81 -16.56 16.30
CA CYS A 142 -15.63 -17.75 17.14
C CYS A 142 -16.98 -18.29 17.63
N ASP A 143 -17.87 -17.40 18.10
CA ASP A 143 -19.20 -17.78 18.57
C ASP A 143 -20.05 -18.36 17.44
N ALA A 144 -20.05 -17.75 16.26
CA ALA A 144 -20.74 -18.28 15.10
C ALA A 144 -20.22 -19.67 14.68
N ALA A 145 -18.94 -19.96 14.85
CA ALA A 145 -18.36 -21.28 14.61
C ALA A 145 -18.83 -22.30 15.65
N LYS A 146 -18.78 -21.91 16.94
CA LYS A 146 -19.25 -22.75 18.06
C LYS A 146 -20.74 -23.08 17.96
N GLU A 147 -21.59 -22.11 17.56
CA GLU A 147 -23.02 -22.32 17.31
C GLU A 147 -23.31 -23.35 16.21
N LYS A 148 -22.40 -23.47 15.25
CA LYS A 148 -22.47 -24.51 14.21
C LYS A 148 -21.87 -25.86 14.63
N GLY A 149 -21.52 -26.04 15.89
CA GLY A 149 -20.92 -27.26 16.41
C GLY A 149 -19.43 -27.44 16.06
N ILE A 150 -18.78 -26.40 15.55
CA ILE A 150 -17.34 -26.46 15.26
C ILE A 150 -16.56 -26.32 16.55
N VAL A 151 -15.66 -27.27 16.82
CA VAL A 151 -14.74 -27.18 17.95
C VAL A 151 -13.57 -26.27 17.60
N VAL A 152 -13.43 -25.16 18.35
CA VAL A 152 -12.39 -24.16 18.18
C VAL A 152 -11.29 -24.36 19.19
N PHE A 153 -10.09 -24.65 18.73
CA PHE A 153 -8.86 -24.63 19.50
C PHE A 153 -8.13 -23.32 19.29
N THR A 154 -7.57 -22.74 20.33
CA THR A 154 -6.78 -21.52 20.24
C THR A 154 -5.43 -21.70 20.95
N ILE A 155 -4.39 -21.08 20.34
CA ILE A 155 -3.02 -21.11 20.87
C ILE A 155 -2.56 -19.65 21.02
N GLY A 156 -2.26 -19.25 22.25
CA GLY A 156 -1.62 -17.97 22.57
C GLY A 156 -0.12 -18.15 22.63
N PHE A 157 0.57 -17.99 21.49
CA PHE A 157 2.02 -18.08 21.45
C PHE A 157 2.62 -16.69 21.76
N GLU A 158 3.34 -16.59 22.88
CA GLU A 158 3.91 -15.33 23.39
C GLU A 158 2.91 -14.16 23.32
N ALA A 159 1.63 -14.43 23.49
CA ALA A 159 0.57 -13.48 23.30
C ALA A 159 0.52 -12.47 24.47
N PRO A 160 0.39 -11.16 24.18
CA PRO A 160 0.18 -10.18 25.24
C PRO A 160 -1.17 -10.45 25.94
N TRP A 161 -1.27 -10.06 27.21
CA TRP A 161 -2.42 -10.36 28.10
C TRP A 161 -3.79 -10.15 27.42
N ARG A 162 -3.96 -9.06 26.67
CA ARG A 162 -5.21 -8.79 25.95
C ARG A 162 -5.49 -9.83 24.86
N GLY A 163 -4.46 -10.26 24.13
CA GLY A 163 -4.57 -11.32 23.14
C GLY A 163 -4.96 -12.65 23.77
N GLN A 164 -4.35 -13.01 24.90
CA GLN A 164 -4.68 -14.20 25.67
C GLN A 164 -6.16 -14.24 26.06
N GLN A 165 -6.71 -13.11 26.54
CA GLN A 165 -8.14 -13.00 26.92
C GLN A 165 -9.07 -13.27 25.72
N VAL A 166 -8.76 -12.74 24.54
CA VAL A 166 -9.57 -12.97 23.33
C VAL A 166 -9.47 -14.42 22.89
N LEU A 167 -8.27 -15.00 22.87
CA LEU A 167 -8.06 -16.40 22.51
C LEU A 167 -8.73 -17.37 23.44
N GLN A 168 -8.67 -17.10 24.75
CA GLN A 168 -9.35 -17.91 25.77
C GLN A 168 -10.87 -17.90 25.60
N GLN A 169 -11.48 -16.76 25.32
CA GLN A 169 -12.92 -16.64 25.05
C GLN A 169 -13.33 -17.25 23.72
N CYS A 170 -12.45 -17.21 22.72
CA CYS A 170 -12.67 -17.81 21.40
C CYS A 170 -12.68 -19.34 21.45
N ALA A 171 -11.88 -19.97 22.31
CA ALA A 171 -11.84 -21.43 22.47
C ALA A 171 -13.20 -22.00 22.84
N SER A 172 -13.49 -23.23 22.40
CA SER A 172 -14.76 -23.94 22.70
C SER A 172 -14.90 -24.29 24.20
N SER A 173 -13.79 -24.48 24.90
CA SER A 173 -13.73 -24.64 26.36
C SER A 173 -12.35 -24.30 26.87
N ALA A 174 -12.17 -24.24 28.19
CA ALA A 174 -10.87 -23.99 28.82
C ALA A 174 -9.80 -25.03 28.40
N SER A 175 -10.19 -26.26 28.12
CA SER A 175 -9.27 -27.31 27.65
C SER A 175 -8.90 -27.21 26.17
N HIS A 176 -9.51 -26.29 25.43
CA HIS A 176 -9.20 -26.00 24.04
C HIS A 176 -8.35 -24.73 23.86
N TYR A 177 -7.96 -24.08 24.96
CA TYR A 177 -7.03 -22.94 24.96
C TYR A 177 -5.67 -23.37 25.47
N TYR A 178 -4.62 -23.03 24.73
CA TYR A 178 -3.23 -23.27 25.07
C TYR A 178 -2.48 -21.94 25.15
N ASP A 179 -1.90 -21.66 26.29
CA ASP A 179 -0.98 -20.53 26.49
C ASP A 179 0.43 -21.10 26.49
N VAL A 180 1.23 -20.73 25.53
CA VAL A 180 2.52 -21.36 25.26
C VAL A 180 3.62 -20.35 24.96
N ASP A 181 4.80 -20.62 25.46
CA ASP A 181 6.00 -19.84 25.25
C ASP A 181 7.06 -20.69 24.54
N GLY A 182 7.88 -20.06 23.68
CA GLY A 182 9.05 -20.67 23.07
C GLY A 182 8.77 -22.00 22.36
N LEU A 183 9.42 -23.09 22.83
CA LEU A 183 9.36 -24.40 22.17
C LEU A 183 8.11 -25.23 22.54
N GLU A 184 7.32 -24.80 23.50
CA GLU A 184 6.12 -25.53 23.97
C GLU A 184 5.00 -25.61 22.92
N ILE A 185 5.12 -24.85 21.86
CA ILE A 185 4.13 -24.84 20.75
C ILE A 185 3.96 -26.23 20.12
N SER A 186 5.01 -27.05 20.07
CA SER A 186 4.96 -28.42 19.55
C SER A 186 4.07 -29.33 20.40
N ASP A 187 4.09 -29.16 21.72
CA ASP A 187 3.30 -29.94 22.66
C ASP A 187 1.82 -29.56 22.59
N ALA A 188 1.52 -28.26 22.38
CA ALA A 188 0.16 -27.81 22.14
C ALA A 188 -0.45 -28.45 20.87
N PHE A 189 0.30 -28.49 19.76
CA PHE A 189 -0.16 -29.17 18.53
C PHE A 189 -0.30 -30.70 18.73
N ALA A 190 0.59 -31.36 19.46
CA ALA A 190 0.48 -32.77 19.78
C ALA A 190 -0.79 -33.09 20.62
N SER A 191 -1.09 -32.22 21.59
CA SER A 191 -2.29 -32.32 22.41
C SER A 191 -3.57 -32.14 21.60
N ILE A 192 -3.62 -31.15 20.70
CA ILE A 192 -4.73 -30.93 19.76
C ILE A 192 -4.92 -32.13 18.85
N ALA A 193 -3.83 -32.65 18.26
CA ALA A 193 -3.91 -33.83 17.40
C ALA A 193 -4.48 -35.06 18.13
N SER A 194 -4.10 -35.24 19.41
CA SER A 194 -4.63 -36.30 20.27
C SER A 194 -6.12 -36.11 20.55
N ALA A 195 -6.57 -34.90 20.86
CA ALA A 195 -7.98 -34.61 21.08
C ALA A 195 -8.83 -34.85 19.83
N ILE A 196 -8.36 -34.47 18.65
CA ILE A 196 -9.06 -34.75 17.37
C ILE A 196 -9.18 -36.24 17.09
N ARG A 197 -8.14 -37.04 17.40
CA ARG A 197 -8.20 -38.50 17.25
C ARG A 197 -9.22 -39.15 18.18
N GLN A 198 -9.36 -38.67 19.39
CA GLN A 198 -10.37 -39.16 20.35
C GLN A 198 -11.79 -38.88 19.89
N LEU A 199 -12.06 -37.70 19.32
CA LEU A 199 -13.38 -37.34 18.77
C LEU A 199 -13.80 -38.27 17.63
N ARG A 200 -12.85 -38.74 16.79
CA ARG A 200 -13.13 -39.68 15.69
C ARG A 200 -13.45 -41.12 16.09
N LEU A 201 -13.11 -41.49 17.32
CA LEU A 201 -13.36 -42.85 17.83
C LEU A 201 -14.72 -42.98 18.55
N THR A 202 -15.45 -41.89 18.72
CA THR A 202 -16.74 -41.86 19.41
C THR A 202 -17.95 -41.67 18.47
N GLU A 203 -17.72 -41.58 17.18
CA GLU A 203 -18.73 -41.63 16.12
C GLU A 203 -18.79 -43.08 15.58
#